data_b9d2a8b088a4fad5d32bd3b8f2bf0c69
#
_entry.id   b9d2a8b088a4fad5d32bd3b8f2bf0c69
#
_cell.length_a   1.000
_cell.length_b   1.000
_cell.length_c   1.000
_cell.angle_alpha   90.00
_cell.angle_beta   90.00
_cell.angle_gamma   90.00
#
_symmetry.space_group_name_H-M   'P 1'
#
loop_
_entity.id
_entity.type
_entity.pdbx_description
1 polymer ?
#
loop_
_entity_poly.entity_id
_entity_poly.type
_entity_poly.pdbx_seq_one_letter_code
_entity_poly.pdbx_strand_id
1 'polypeptide(L)'
;MIQQESRLKVADNSGAREVLCIKVLGGTRRRYAGIGDIFVATVKDAVPGAAVKKGEVVKCVVVRTRKERRRADGSYIRFDENAAVLINDQLQPRGTRIFGPVARELRDRRFMRIVSLAPEVL
;
A
#
# COMPACT_ATOMS: atom_id res chain seq x y z
N MET A 1 9.19 5.26 -5.93
CA MET A 1 7.98 5.10 -6.75
C MET A 1 7.77 3.64 -7.07
N ILE A 2 6.53 3.23 -7.11
CA ILE A 2 6.17 1.83 -7.37
C ILE A 2 5.79 1.70 -8.83
N GLN A 3 6.29 0.68 -9.47
CA GLN A 3 5.98 0.38 -10.87
C GLN A 3 5.70 -1.10 -11.04
N GLN A 4 5.33 -1.51 -12.24
CA GLN A 4 5.14 -2.91 -12.58
C GLN A 4 6.38 -3.71 -12.18
N GLU A 5 6.16 -4.87 -11.55
CA GLU A 5 7.19 -5.77 -11.02
C GLU A 5 7.92 -5.28 -9.77
N SER A 6 7.53 -4.14 -9.20
CA SER A 6 8.05 -3.75 -7.88
C SER A 6 7.51 -4.69 -6.80
N ARG A 7 8.37 -5.04 -5.85
CA ARG A 7 7.97 -5.82 -4.68
C ARG A 7 7.81 -4.91 -3.47
N LEU A 8 6.76 -5.11 -2.70
CA LEU A 8 6.46 -4.31 -1.52
C LEU A 8 6.16 -5.21 -0.35
N LYS A 9 6.51 -4.73 0.83
CA LYS A 9 6.07 -5.36 2.07
C LYS A 9 4.60 -5.02 2.31
N VAL A 10 3.89 -5.91 2.96
CA VAL A 10 2.51 -5.69 3.37
C VAL A 10 2.50 -5.22 4.82
N ALA A 11 1.88 -4.08 5.06
CA ALA A 11 1.89 -3.41 6.36
C ALA A 11 0.63 -3.69 7.19
N ASP A 12 -0.05 -4.78 6.92
CA ASP A 12 -1.26 -5.14 7.66
C ASP A 12 -1.25 -6.61 8.10
N ASN A 13 -2.29 -6.98 8.85
CA ASN A 13 -2.46 -8.35 9.35
C ASN A 13 -3.40 -9.20 8.51
N SER A 14 -3.54 -8.88 7.22
CA SER A 14 -4.39 -9.66 6.31
C SER A 14 -3.87 -11.08 6.05
N GLY A 15 -2.59 -11.31 6.32
CA GLY A 15 -1.92 -12.58 6.09
C GLY A 15 -0.91 -12.54 4.96
N ALA A 16 -0.98 -11.60 4.06
CA ALA A 16 0.04 -11.41 3.04
C ALA A 16 1.26 -10.73 3.67
N ARG A 17 2.46 -11.14 3.26
CA ARG A 17 3.73 -10.55 3.72
C ARG A 17 4.40 -9.73 2.64
N GLU A 18 4.33 -10.18 1.40
CA GLU A 18 4.96 -9.51 0.26
C GLU A 18 4.06 -9.61 -0.96
N VAL A 19 3.99 -8.53 -1.72
CA VAL A 19 3.22 -8.46 -2.96
C VAL A 19 4.10 -7.95 -4.09
N LEU A 20 3.78 -8.38 -5.32
CA LEU A 20 4.43 -7.93 -6.54
C LEU A 20 3.43 -7.11 -7.35
N CYS A 21 3.78 -5.88 -7.67
CA CYS A 21 2.92 -5.00 -8.47
C CYS A 21 2.78 -5.54 -9.89
N ILE A 22 1.55 -5.79 -10.32
CA ILE A 22 1.24 -6.20 -11.68
C ILE A 22 0.91 -4.98 -12.55
N LYS A 23 0.08 -4.08 -12.02
CA LYS A 23 -0.40 -2.93 -12.78
C LYS A 23 -0.77 -1.79 -11.85
N VAL A 24 -0.37 -0.57 -12.21
CA VAL A 24 -0.79 0.64 -11.52
C VAL A 24 -2.11 1.11 -12.11
N LEU A 25 -3.12 1.32 -11.28
CA LEU A 25 -4.43 1.79 -11.70
C LEU A 25 -4.45 3.33 -11.74
N GLY A 26 -5.41 3.89 -12.46
CA GLY A 26 -5.60 5.34 -12.51
C GLY A 26 -5.45 5.95 -13.89
N GLY A 27 -5.55 5.14 -14.94
CA GLY A 27 -5.57 5.65 -16.31
C GLY A 27 -4.68 4.87 -17.25
N THR A 28 -4.89 5.11 -18.54
CA THR A 28 -4.08 4.54 -19.62
C THR A 28 -2.66 5.07 -19.51
N ARG A 29 -1.65 4.21 -19.61
CA ARG A 29 -0.23 4.58 -19.55
C ARG A 29 0.30 5.02 -18.19
N ARG A 30 -0.45 4.83 -17.13
CA ARG A 30 0.07 5.14 -15.81
C ARG A 30 1.18 4.15 -15.45
N ARG A 31 2.39 4.66 -15.19
CA ARG A 31 3.57 3.82 -14.94
C ARG A 31 3.91 3.69 -13.47
N TYR A 32 3.69 4.73 -12.67
CA TYR A 32 4.20 4.80 -11.30
C TYR A 32 3.08 5.07 -10.32
N ALA A 33 3.16 4.39 -9.17
CA ALA A 33 2.29 4.63 -8.03
C ALA A 33 3.11 5.30 -6.93
N GLY A 34 2.55 6.34 -6.35
CA GLY A 34 3.06 6.97 -5.14
C GLY A 34 2.13 6.69 -3.97
N ILE A 35 2.39 7.35 -2.84
CA ILE A 35 1.57 7.20 -1.64
C ILE A 35 0.11 7.55 -1.95
N GLY A 36 -0.81 6.66 -1.57
CA GLY A 36 -2.24 6.85 -1.81
C GLY A 36 -2.74 6.33 -3.15
N ASP A 37 -1.87 5.85 -4.01
CA ASP A 37 -2.26 5.28 -5.29
C ASP A 37 -2.57 3.80 -5.15
N ILE A 38 -3.52 3.33 -5.97
CA ILE A 38 -3.99 1.94 -5.95
C ILE A 38 -3.31 1.18 -7.07
N PHE A 39 -2.92 -0.05 -6.77
CA PHE A 39 -2.35 -0.95 -7.77
C PHE A 39 -2.86 -2.37 -7.58
N VAL A 40 -2.79 -3.15 -8.64
CA VAL A 40 -3.10 -4.59 -8.62
C VAL A 40 -1.80 -5.34 -8.39
N ALA A 41 -1.83 -6.33 -7.51
CA ALA A 41 -0.65 -7.09 -7.15
C ALA A 41 -0.94 -8.57 -6.99
N THR A 42 0.11 -9.38 -7.09
CA THR A 42 0.08 -10.81 -6.76
C THR A 42 0.75 -11.02 -5.42
N VAL A 43 0.15 -11.81 -4.55
CA VAL A 43 0.74 -12.17 -3.26
C VAL A 43 1.89 -13.16 -3.50
N LYS A 44 3.10 -12.78 -3.13
CA LYS A 44 4.30 -13.61 -3.31
C LYS A 44 4.69 -14.37 -2.07
N ASP A 45 4.30 -13.89 -0.89
CA ASP A 45 4.53 -14.56 0.37
C ASP A 45 3.35 -14.30 1.30
N ALA A 46 2.88 -15.32 1.98
CA ALA A 46 1.73 -15.23 2.88
C ALA A 46 1.92 -16.17 4.07
N VAL A 47 1.28 -15.81 5.19
CA VAL A 47 1.25 -16.66 6.38
C VAL A 47 0.43 -17.90 6.08
N PRO A 48 0.92 -19.11 6.36
CA PRO A 48 0.14 -20.34 6.15
C PRO A 48 -1.18 -20.31 6.93
N GLY A 49 -2.26 -20.71 6.27
CA GLY A 49 -3.58 -20.76 6.89
C GLY A 49 -4.30 -19.43 6.96
N ALA A 50 -3.73 -18.36 6.43
CA ALA A 50 -4.39 -17.05 6.40
C ALA A 50 -5.48 -17.00 5.33
N ALA A 51 -6.36 -16.02 5.44
CA ALA A 51 -7.43 -15.80 4.46
C ALA A 51 -6.88 -15.44 3.08
N VAL A 52 -5.75 -14.73 3.04
CA VAL A 52 -5.06 -14.39 1.80
C VAL A 52 -3.99 -15.45 1.53
N LYS A 53 -3.99 -15.99 0.32
CA LYS A 53 -3.09 -17.08 -0.07
C LYS A 53 -2.06 -16.62 -1.09
N LYS A 54 -0.90 -17.29 -1.10
CA LYS A 54 0.14 -17.06 -2.09
C LYS A 54 -0.42 -17.28 -3.50
N GLY A 55 -0.10 -16.35 -4.40
CA GLY A 55 -0.57 -16.39 -5.78
C GLY A 55 -1.90 -15.68 -6.02
N GLU A 56 -2.58 -15.24 -4.98
CA GLU A 56 -3.83 -14.49 -5.12
C GLU A 56 -3.58 -13.11 -5.71
N VAL A 57 -4.48 -12.66 -6.59
CA VAL A 57 -4.43 -11.31 -7.15
C VAL A 57 -5.28 -10.39 -6.28
N VAL A 58 -4.68 -9.31 -5.81
CA VAL A 58 -5.33 -8.40 -4.85
C VAL A 58 -5.12 -6.95 -5.27
N LYS A 59 -5.98 -6.07 -4.76
CA LYS A 59 -5.79 -4.62 -4.87
C LYS A 59 -5.10 -4.12 -3.62
N CYS A 60 -4.17 -3.20 -3.80
CA CYS A 60 -3.39 -2.61 -2.71
C CYS A 60 -3.30 -1.10 -2.88
N VAL A 61 -3.08 -0.41 -1.77
CA VAL A 61 -2.77 1.01 -1.75
C VAL A 61 -1.38 1.21 -1.16
N VAL A 62 -0.59 2.10 -1.74
CA VAL A 62 0.76 2.41 -1.26
C VAL A 62 0.66 3.28 -0.03
N VAL A 63 1.24 2.85 1.09
CA VAL A 63 1.23 3.60 2.36
C VAL A 63 2.60 4.18 2.71
N ARG A 64 3.68 3.58 2.21
CA ARG A 64 5.05 4.05 2.41
C ARG A 64 5.85 3.89 1.13
N THR A 65 6.73 4.85 0.85
CA THR A 65 7.69 4.73 -0.25
C THR A 65 9.08 5.09 0.22
N ARG A 66 10.07 4.42 -0.35
CA ARG A 66 11.47 4.71 -0.12
C ARG A 66 11.90 5.98 -0.85
N LYS A 67 11.34 6.24 -2.01
CA LYS A 67 11.55 7.47 -2.76
C LYS A 67 10.86 8.62 -2.04
N GLU A 68 11.56 9.73 -1.87
CA GLU A 68 10.98 10.90 -1.25
C GLU A 68 9.80 11.46 -2.05
N ARG A 69 8.80 11.94 -1.32
CA ARG A 69 7.64 12.62 -1.88
C ARG A 69 7.62 14.07 -1.40
N ARG A 70 7.50 15.00 -2.33
CA ARG A 70 7.32 16.41 -1.99
C ARG A 70 5.89 16.65 -1.54
N ARG A 71 5.75 17.29 -0.39
CA ARG A 71 4.45 17.69 0.15
C ARG A 71 4.06 19.08 -0.33
N ALA A 72 2.78 19.42 -0.17
CA ALA A 72 2.24 20.71 -0.59
C ALA A 72 2.91 21.89 0.12
N ASP A 73 3.40 21.69 1.35
CA ASP A 73 4.10 22.73 2.12
C ASP A 73 5.58 22.88 1.77
N GLY A 74 6.07 22.11 0.80
CA GLY A 74 7.48 22.15 0.37
C GLY A 74 8.39 21.19 1.11
N SER A 75 7.91 20.52 2.16
CA SER A 75 8.72 19.49 2.85
C SER A 75 8.71 18.19 2.08
N TYR A 76 9.58 17.26 2.47
CA TYR A 76 9.69 15.93 1.86
C TYR A 76 9.47 14.87 2.91
N ILE A 77 8.89 13.75 2.50
CA ILE A 77 8.76 12.56 3.34
C ILE A 77 9.29 11.34 2.58
N ARG A 78 10.02 10.49 3.28
CA ARG A 78 10.44 9.19 2.78
C ARG A 78 10.48 8.20 3.94
N PHE A 79 10.38 6.92 3.59
CA PHE A 79 10.42 5.83 4.55
C PHE A 79 11.58 4.90 4.22
N ASP A 80 11.87 3.96 5.11
CA ASP A 80 12.96 3.00 4.92
C ASP A 80 12.61 1.91 3.91
N GLU A 81 11.34 1.73 3.62
CA GLU A 81 10.87 0.66 2.75
C GLU A 81 9.61 1.06 1.99
N ASN A 82 9.32 0.31 0.93
CA ASN A 82 8.05 0.42 0.21
C ASN A 82 7.07 -0.54 0.88
N ALA A 83 5.89 -0.04 1.23
CA ALA A 83 4.88 -0.86 1.88
C ALA A 83 3.49 -0.52 1.35
N ALA A 84 2.64 -1.53 1.37
CA ALA A 84 1.26 -1.44 0.89
C ALA A 84 0.32 -2.11 1.88
N VAL A 85 -0.96 -1.76 1.75
CA VAL A 85 -2.05 -2.34 2.53
C VAL A 85 -3.05 -2.93 1.55
N LEU A 86 -3.53 -4.15 1.80
CA LEU A 86 -4.55 -4.78 0.97
C LEU A 86 -5.89 -4.12 1.22
N ILE A 87 -6.60 -3.83 0.13
CA ILE A 87 -7.93 -3.22 0.18
C ILE A 87 -8.94 -4.05 -0.60
N ASN A 88 -10.22 -3.84 -0.29
CA ASN A 88 -11.32 -4.45 -1.04
C ASN A 88 -11.82 -3.47 -2.13
N ASP A 89 -12.89 -3.86 -2.82
CA ASP A 89 -13.46 -3.04 -3.91
C ASP A 89 -14.07 -1.72 -3.41
N GLN A 90 -14.42 -1.63 -2.13
CA GLN A 90 -14.91 -0.41 -1.51
C GLN A 90 -13.79 0.47 -0.95
N LEU A 91 -12.54 0.16 -1.26
CA LEU A 91 -11.35 0.89 -0.79
C LEU A 91 -11.16 0.82 0.74
N GLN A 92 -11.68 -0.21 1.37
CA GLN A 92 -11.50 -0.44 2.81
C GLN A 92 -10.39 -1.45 3.03
N PRO A 93 -9.60 -1.32 4.11
CA PRO A 93 -8.54 -2.30 4.39
C PRO A 93 -9.14 -3.66 4.67
N ARG A 94 -8.49 -4.71 4.18
CA ARG A 94 -8.91 -6.09 4.42
C ARG A 94 -8.49 -6.58 5.80
N GLY A 95 -7.39 -6.05 6.33
CA GLY A 95 -6.94 -6.37 7.67
C GLY A 95 -7.57 -5.48 8.72
N THR A 96 -7.34 -5.83 9.98
CA THR A 96 -7.86 -5.07 11.14
C THR A 96 -6.79 -4.23 11.82
N ARG A 97 -5.51 -4.43 11.49
CA ARG A 97 -4.39 -3.69 12.07
C ARG A 97 -3.42 -3.27 10.98
N ILE A 98 -2.79 -2.12 11.21
CA ILE A 98 -1.73 -1.60 10.36
C ILE A 98 -0.44 -1.58 11.17
N PHE A 99 0.66 -2.00 10.56
CA PHE A 99 1.98 -2.05 11.20
C PHE A 99 2.86 -0.91 10.68
N GLY A 100 3.47 -0.19 11.61
CA GLY A 100 4.39 0.89 11.29
C GLY A 100 3.68 2.18 10.85
N PRO A 101 4.47 3.22 10.52
CA PRO A 101 3.90 4.50 10.15
C PRO A 101 3.28 4.49 8.75
N VAL A 102 2.32 5.38 8.55
CA VAL A 102 1.76 5.67 7.23
C VAL A 102 1.83 7.18 6.98
N ALA A 103 1.83 7.57 5.72
CA ALA A 103 1.83 8.98 5.36
C ALA A 103 0.44 9.59 5.54
N ARG A 104 0.39 10.82 6.05
CA ARG A 104 -0.88 11.52 6.27
C ARG A 104 -1.64 11.87 4.99
N GLU A 105 -0.97 11.83 3.84
CA GLU A 105 -1.59 12.05 2.53
C GLU A 105 -2.69 11.06 2.20
N LEU A 106 -2.74 9.92 2.90
CA LEU A 106 -3.82 8.94 2.74
C LEU A 106 -5.19 9.50 3.11
N ARG A 107 -5.26 10.51 3.99
CA ARG A 107 -6.52 11.19 4.31
C ARG A 107 -7.13 11.87 3.10
N ASP A 108 -6.28 12.48 2.29
CA ASP A 108 -6.72 13.24 1.11
C ASP A 108 -7.22 12.32 0.01
N ARG A 109 -6.88 11.04 0.07
CA ARG A 109 -7.22 10.02 -0.91
C ARG A 109 -8.32 9.06 -0.45
N ARG A 110 -9.09 9.43 0.59
CA ARG A 110 -10.21 8.65 1.12
C ARG A 110 -9.83 7.37 1.86
N PHE A 111 -8.61 7.28 2.36
CA PHE A 111 -8.17 6.13 3.14
C PHE A 111 -8.17 6.43 4.64
N MET A 112 -9.24 7.07 5.13
CA MET A 112 -9.36 7.45 6.53
C MET A 112 -9.29 6.26 7.48
N ARG A 113 -9.84 5.13 7.08
CA ARG A 113 -9.80 3.95 7.94
C ARG A 113 -8.39 3.42 8.12
N ILE A 114 -7.57 3.47 7.08
CA ILE A 114 -6.16 3.09 7.18
C ILE A 114 -5.45 4.04 8.14
N VAL A 115 -5.69 5.34 8.01
CA VAL A 115 -5.08 6.34 8.89
C VAL A 115 -5.51 6.11 10.34
N SER A 116 -6.78 5.78 10.59
CA SER A 116 -7.27 5.55 11.96
C SER A 116 -6.72 4.27 12.59
N LEU A 117 -6.38 3.28 11.78
CA LEU A 117 -5.82 2.02 12.26
C LEU A 117 -4.29 2.07 12.43
N ALA A 118 -3.63 3.04 11.82
CA ALA A 118 -2.18 3.13 11.86
C ALA A 118 -1.70 3.58 13.24
N PRO A 119 -0.60 2.97 13.76
CA PRO A 119 -0.05 3.38 15.05
C PRO A 119 0.61 4.74 15.01
N GLU A 120 1.06 5.18 13.84
CA GLU A 120 1.72 6.46 13.66
C GLU A 120 1.41 7.02 12.28
N VAL A 121 1.10 8.31 12.21
CA VAL A 121 0.80 9.01 10.96
C VAL A 121 1.80 10.15 10.80
N LEU A 122 2.62 10.08 9.77
CA LEU A 122 3.67 11.06 9.46
C LEU A 122 3.28 11.92 8.22
#